data_132902a682b4e4c0f780fff7a55e2d0a
#
_entry.id   132902a682b4e4c0f780fff7a55e2d0a
#
_cell.length_a   1.000
_cell.length_b   1.000
_cell.length_c   1.000
_cell.angle_alpha   90.00
_cell.angle_beta   90.00
_cell.angle_gamma   90.00
#
_symmetry.space_group_name_H-M   'P 1'
#
loop_
_entity.id
_entity.type
_entity.pdbx_description
1 polymer ?
#
loop_
_entity_poly.entity_id
_entity_poly.type
_entity_poly.pdbx_seq_one_letter_code
_entity_poly.pdbx_strand_id
1 'polypeptide(L)'
;MSKSIKNIVKYYYRRWYQKWHYDNFKANILAGQQLAALNSTKTNIQQLDEVAYQVFSQRGEDGVLQYIINKIGIPNTIFIEFGVEDYTESNTRLLLFNNWSGMVIDSSERNIRFIKTDFIYWKYDITAYESFITAENINTLISNYTGCTDIGVLSVDIDDNDYWVWEAITAVN
;
A
#
# COMPACT_ATOMS: atom_id res chain seq x y z
N MET A 1 -29.93 10.76 28.97
CA MET A 1 -28.65 10.06 29.15
C MET A 1 -27.58 11.11 29.42
N SER A 2 -26.88 11.08 30.56
CA SER A 2 -25.91 12.11 30.97
C SER A 2 -24.72 12.13 29.94
N LYS A 3 -24.13 13.32 29.75
CA LYS A 3 -22.98 13.53 28.86
C LYS A 3 -21.81 12.58 29.19
N SER A 4 -21.68 12.20 30.46
CA SER A 4 -20.68 11.25 30.96
C SER A 4 -20.92 9.82 30.48
N ILE A 5 -22.15 9.33 30.45
CA ILE A 5 -22.51 7.98 30.00
C ILE A 5 -22.26 7.85 28.48
N LYS A 6 -22.61 8.88 27.70
CA LYS A 6 -22.32 8.90 26.25
C LYS A 6 -20.82 8.80 25.95
N ASN A 7 -19.98 9.48 26.72
CA ASN A 7 -18.54 9.44 26.56
C ASN A 7 -17.94 8.07 26.91
N ILE A 8 -18.45 7.43 27.96
CA ILE A 8 -18.04 6.08 28.36
C ILE A 8 -18.43 5.06 27.29
N VAL A 9 -19.67 5.08 26.80
CA VAL A 9 -20.12 4.19 25.72
C VAL A 9 -19.29 4.38 24.45
N LYS A 10 -19.02 5.64 24.08
CA LYS A 10 -18.19 5.97 22.90
C LYS A 10 -16.76 5.47 23.06
N TYR A 11 -16.18 5.55 24.27
CA TYR A 11 -14.84 5.04 24.57
C TYR A 11 -14.77 3.51 24.40
N TYR A 12 -15.70 2.75 25.01
CA TYR A 12 -15.73 1.30 24.90
C TYR A 12 -16.04 0.82 23.47
N TYR A 13 -16.98 1.49 22.77
CA TYR A 13 -17.27 1.20 21.37
C TYR A 13 -16.03 1.38 20.49
N ARG A 14 -15.29 2.51 20.62
CA ARG A 14 -14.05 2.74 19.87
C ARG A 14 -13.00 1.68 20.15
N ARG A 15 -12.82 1.32 21.43
CA ARG A 15 -11.84 0.29 21.82
C ARG A 15 -12.21 -1.09 21.29
N TRP A 16 -13.48 -1.45 21.34
CA TRP A 16 -13.99 -2.70 20.76
C TRP A 16 -13.83 -2.69 19.25
N TYR A 17 -14.23 -1.62 18.58
CA TYR A 17 -14.11 -1.46 17.13
C TYR A 17 -12.65 -1.55 16.67
N GLN A 18 -11.72 -0.87 17.34
CA GLN A 18 -10.30 -0.96 17.05
C GLN A 18 -9.76 -2.38 17.23
N LYS A 19 -10.15 -3.08 18.30
CA LYS A 19 -9.73 -4.46 18.54
C LYS A 19 -10.29 -5.40 17.46
N TRP A 20 -11.56 -5.29 17.14
CA TRP A 20 -12.24 -6.10 16.13
C TRP A 20 -11.61 -5.91 14.74
N HIS A 21 -11.36 -4.65 14.35
CA HIS A 21 -10.65 -4.34 13.11
C HIS A 21 -9.23 -4.90 13.11
N TYR A 22 -8.50 -4.80 14.21
CA TYR A 22 -7.14 -5.32 14.32
C TYR A 22 -7.08 -6.85 14.22
N ASP A 23 -8.02 -7.55 14.83
CA ASP A 23 -8.07 -9.01 14.77
C ASP A 23 -8.47 -9.51 13.36
N ASN A 24 -9.46 -8.88 12.72
CA ASN A 24 -9.82 -9.18 11.33
C ASN A 24 -8.70 -8.83 10.35
N PHE A 25 -8.03 -7.73 10.56
CA PHE A 25 -6.89 -7.30 9.78
C PHE A 25 -5.77 -8.34 9.78
N LYS A 26 -5.41 -8.89 10.94
CA LYS A 26 -4.42 -9.98 11.03
C LYS A 26 -4.86 -11.25 10.31
N ALA A 27 -6.12 -11.62 10.42
CA ALA A 27 -6.67 -12.79 9.75
C ALA A 27 -6.60 -12.63 8.22
N ASN A 28 -6.95 -11.45 7.71
CA ASN A 28 -6.89 -11.15 6.28
C ASN A 28 -5.43 -11.17 5.75
N ILE A 29 -4.48 -10.60 6.50
CA ILE A 29 -3.06 -10.65 6.13
C ILE A 29 -2.58 -12.11 6.09
N LEU A 30 -2.89 -12.91 7.11
CA LEU A 30 -2.50 -14.30 7.15
C LEU A 30 -3.10 -15.09 5.99
N ALA A 31 -4.38 -14.87 5.70
CA ALA A 31 -5.05 -15.48 4.55
C ALA A 31 -4.38 -15.07 3.21
N GLY A 32 -4.07 -13.78 3.05
CA GLY A 32 -3.35 -13.27 1.89
C GLY A 32 -1.96 -13.90 1.72
N GLN A 33 -1.19 -14.04 2.81
CA GLN A 33 0.11 -14.70 2.78
C GLN A 33 0.02 -16.19 2.44
N GLN A 34 -1.01 -16.88 2.93
CA GLN A 34 -1.28 -18.28 2.57
C GLN A 34 -1.66 -18.42 1.09
N LEU A 35 -2.50 -17.53 0.57
CA LEU A 35 -2.87 -17.50 -0.85
C LEU A 35 -1.65 -17.19 -1.73
N ALA A 36 -0.79 -16.26 -1.32
CA ALA A 36 0.46 -15.98 -2.02
C ALA A 36 1.37 -17.22 -2.11
N ALA A 37 1.51 -17.95 -1.00
CA ALA A 37 2.27 -19.19 -0.96
C ALA A 37 1.68 -20.27 -1.87
N LEU A 38 0.36 -20.42 -1.90
CA LEU A 38 -0.34 -21.33 -2.82
C LEU A 38 -0.16 -20.91 -4.28
N ASN A 39 -0.33 -19.63 -4.59
CA ASN A 39 -0.20 -19.10 -5.93
C ASN A 39 1.24 -19.20 -6.46
N SER A 40 2.25 -19.11 -5.59
CA SER A 40 3.66 -19.24 -6.00
C SER A 40 3.99 -20.58 -6.64
N THR A 41 3.22 -21.63 -6.32
CA THR A 41 3.37 -22.97 -6.91
C THR A 41 2.76 -23.11 -8.30
N LYS A 42 1.87 -22.20 -8.70
CA LYS A 42 1.24 -22.22 -10.02
C LYS A 42 2.27 -21.89 -11.11
N THR A 43 2.40 -22.72 -12.12
CA THR A 43 3.40 -22.55 -13.18
C THR A 43 2.83 -21.96 -14.46
N ASN A 44 1.57 -22.26 -14.78
CA ASN A 44 0.93 -21.89 -16.03
C ASN A 44 -0.46 -21.32 -15.76
N ILE A 45 -0.52 -20.03 -15.43
CA ILE A 45 -1.79 -19.31 -15.37
C ILE A 45 -2.16 -18.83 -16.78
N GLN A 46 -3.44 -18.86 -17.11
CA GLN A 46 -3.96 -18.35 -18.38
C GLN A 46 -4.50 -16.92 -18.21
N GLN A 47 -4.95 -16.58 -17.01
CA GLN A 47 -5.51 -15.28 -16.70
C GLN A 47 -5.04 -14.82 -15.31
N LEU A 48 -4.88 -13.53 -15.12
CA LEU A 48 -4.45 -12.96 -13.84
C LEU A 48 -5.47 -13.20 -12.71
N ASP A 49 -6.74 -13.34 -13.05
CA ASP A 49 -7.81 -13.67 -12.10
C ASP A 49 -7.58 -14.98 -11.34
N GLU A 50 -6.82 -15.90 -11.92
CA GLU A 50 -6.49 -17.18 -11.25
C GLU A 50 -5.60 -17.01 -10.02
N VAL A 51 -4.91 -15.88 -9.90
CA VAL A 51 -4.01 -15.55 -8.79
C VAL A 51 -4.47 -14.33 -7.99
N ALA A 52 -5.53 -13.65 -8.46
CA ALA A 52 -6.07 -12.48 -7.80
C ALA A 52 -6.66 -12.83 -6.43
N TYR A 53 -6.41 -12.00 -5.44
CA TYR A 53 -7.09 -11.96 -4.14
C TYR A 53 -6.91 -10.57 -3.54
N GLN A 54 -7.85 -10.18 -2.69
CA GLN A 54 -7.89 -8.87 -2.05
C GLN A 54 -7.60 -8.97 -0.56
N VAL A 55 -6.65 -8.16 -0.10
CA VAL A 55 -6.42 -7.87 1.32
C VAL A 55 -6.59 -6.38 1.58
N PHE A 56 -5.96 -5.56 0.76
CA PHE A 56 -6.00 -4.09 0.79
C PHE A 56 -6.32 -3.45 -0.55
N SER A 57 -5.93 -4.05 -1.66
CA SER A 57 -6.21 -3.53 -2.99
C SER A 57 -7.71 -3.57 -3.32
N GLN A 58 -8.15 -2.80 -4.31
CA GLN A 58 -9.58 -2.68 -4.63
C GLN A 58 -10.17 -3.90 -5.35
N ARG A 59 -9.39 -4.55 -6.22
CA ARG A 59 -9.90 -5.58 -7.15
C ARG A 59 -9.07 -6.86 -7.21
N GLY A 60 -8.21 -7.11 -6.23
CA GLY A 60 -7.40 -8.33 -6.18
C GLY A 60 -5.97 -8.18 -6.65
N GLU A 61 -5.52 -6.96 -6.84
CA GLU A 61 -4.14 -6.61 -7.22
C GLU A 61 -3.12 -7.14 -6.20
N ASP A 62 -3.49 -7.25 -4.92
CA ASP A 62 -2.62 -7.89 -3.91
C ASP A 62 -2.13 -9.26 -4.37
N GLY A 63 -3.04 -10.10 -4.88
CA GLY A 63 -2.72 -11.45 -5.35
C GLY A 63 -1.86 -11.44 -6.60
N VAL A 64 -2.22 -10.62 -7.56
CA VAL A 64 -1.51 -10.47 -8.83
C VAL A 64 -0.09 -9.98 -8.59
N LEU A 65 0.07 -8.94 -7.78
CA LEU A 65 1.37 -8.35 -7.45
C LEU A 65 2.28 -9.36 -6.73
N GLN A 66 1.75 -10.06 -5.71
CA GLN A 66 2.51 -11.11 -5.02
C GLN A 66 2.94 -12.24 -5.97
N TYR A 67 2.08 -12.63 -6.91
CA TYR A 67 2.41 -13.65 -7.89
C TYR A 67 3.55 -13.20 -8.82
N ILE A 68 3.47 -11.97 -9.36
CA ILE A 68 4.50 -11.39 -10.22
C ILE A 68 5.84 -11.30 -9.47
N ILE A 69 5.85 -10.72 -8.27
CA ILE A 69 7.05 -10.60 -7.42
C ILE A 69 7.72 -11.96 -7.23
N ASN A 70 6.94 -12.99 -6.91
CA ASN A 70 7.47 -14.35 -6.71
C ASN A 70 8.02 -14.96 -7.99
N LYS A 71 7.41 -14.68 -9.16
CA LYS A 71 7.82 -15.27 -10.44
C LYS A 71 9.08 -14.65 -11.02
N ILE A 72 9.21 -13.34 -10.93
CA ILE A 72 10.39 -12.63 -11.46
C ILE A 72 11.55 -12.59 -10.49
N GLY A 73 11.31 -12.88 -9.21
CA GLY A 73 12.36 -12.94 -8.18
C GLY A 73 12.98 -11.57 -7.93
N ILE A 74 12.17 -10.59 -7.52
CA ILE A 74 12.64 -9.22 -7.26
C ILE A 74 13.62 -9.24 -6.07
N PRO A 75 14.88 -8.80 -6.26
CA PRO A 75 15.89 -8.83 -5.21
C PRO A 75 15.74 -7.68 -4.20
N ASN A 76 15.05 -6.60 -4.61
CA ASN A 76 14.92 -5.35 -3.86
C ASN A 76 13.50 -5.23 -3.29
N THR A 77 13.41 -5.08 -1.97
CA THR A 77 12.12 -5.02 -1.26
C THR A 77 11.73 -3.58 -0.91
N ILE A 78 11.92 -2.68 -1.86
CA ILE A 78 11.52 -1.28 -1.76
C ILE A 78 10.40 -1.01 -2.76
N PHE A 79 9.38 -0.28 -2.34
CA PHE A 79 8.31 0.16 -3.23
C PHE A 79 8.12 1.68 -3.19
N ILE A 80 7.56 2.21 -4.29
CA ILE A 80 7.04 3.57 -4.38
C ILE A 80 5.62 3.48 -4.91
N GLU A 81 4.68 4.21 -4.30
CA GLU A 81 3.31 4.32 -4.78
C GLU A 81 2.84 5.77 -4.76
N PHE A 82 2.20 6.18 -5.85
CA PHE A 82 1.63 7.50 -6.07
C PHE A 82 0.10 7.42 -6.16
N GLY A 83 -0.60 8.41 -5.54
CA GLY A 83 -2.06 8.46 -5.54
C GLY A 83 -2.70 7.50 -4.56
N VAL A 84 -2.15 7.41 -3.36
CA VAL A 84 -2.52 6.39 -2.37
C VAL A 84 -3.76 6.74 -1.54
N GLU A 85 -4.36 7.91 -1.74
CA GLU A 85 -5.39 8.42 -0.85
C GLU A 85 -4.97 8.35 0.63
N ASP A 86 -5.80 7.78 1.48
CA ASP A 86 -5.47 7.57 2.90
C ASP A 86 -4.71 6.26 3.18
N TYR A 87 -4.32 5.54 2.11
CA TYR A 87 -3.57 4.29 2.14
C TYR A 87 -4.29 3.11 2.83
N THR A 88 -5.59 3.21 3.08
CA THR A 88 -6.38 2.09 3.61
C THR A 88 -6.70 1.05 2.53
N GLU A 89 -6.94 1.50 1.32
CA GLU A 89 -6.99 0.71 0.08
C GLU A 89 -5.79 1.12 -0.79
N SER A 90 -4.91 0.19 -1.14
CA SER A 90 -3.69 0.52 -1.88
C SER A 90 -3.03 -0.75 -2.40
N ASN A 91 -2.34 -0.65 -3.52
CA ASN A 91 -1.68 -1.77 -4.18
C ASN A 91 -0.46 -2.27 -3.42
N THR A 92 0.23 -1.39 -2.69
CA THR A 92 1.48 -1.76 -2.00
C THR A 92 1.33 -2.01 -0.50
N ARG A 93 0.16 -1.75 0.09
CA ARG A 93 -0.02 -1.87 1.54
C ARG A 93 0.29 -3.28 2.07
N LEU A 94 -0.04 -4.34 1.31
CA LEU A 94 0.28 -5.72 1.69
C LEU A 94 1.80 -5.97 1.72
N LEU A 95 2.58 -5.26 0.92
CA LEU A 95 4.03 -5.40 0.89
C LEU A 95 4.68 -5.03 2.22
N LEU A 96 4.16 -4.01 2.92
CA LEU A 96 4.65 -3.64 4.26
C LEU A 96 4.59 -4.82 5.24
N PHE A 97 3.53 -5.64 5.16
CA PHE A 97 3.35 -6.81 6.03
C PHE A 97 4.22 -8.00 5.60
N ASN A 98 4.82 -7.91 4.42
CA ASN A 98 5.79 -8.85 3.89
C ASN A 98 7.24 -8.32 4.01
N ASN A 99 7.48 -7.40 4.96
CA ASN A 99 8.78 -6.80 5.28
C ASN A 99 9.41 -5.97 4.15
N TRP A 100 8.58 -5.36 3.31
CA TRP A 100 9.03 -4.34 2.38
C TRP A 100 9.06 -2.97 3.08
N SER A 101 9.93 -2.10 2.61
CA SER A 101 9.93 -0.68 2.94
C SER A 101 9.40 0.15 1.77
N GLY A 102 8.88 1.34 2.04
CA GLY A 102 8.33 2.10 0.94
C GLY A 102 8.11 3.58 1.18
N MET A 103 7.81 4.23 0.07
CA MET A 103 7.43 5.63 0.01
C MET A 103 6.09 5.77 -0.68
N VAL A 104 5.21 6.58 -0.08
CA VAL A 104 3.91 6.90 -0.66
C VAL A 104 3.73 8.41 -0.78
N ILE A 105 3.12 8.85 -1.88
CA ILE A 105 2.85 10.26 -2.15
C ILE A 105 1.38 10.43 -2.54
N ASP A 106 0.74 11.41 -1.93
CA ASP A 106 -0.62 11.85 -2.27
C ASP A 106 -0.70 13.38 -2.25
N SER A 107 -1.60 13.95 -3.04
CA SER A 107 -1.76 15.41 -3.14
C SER A 107 -2.53 16.01 -1.96
N SER A 108 -3.22 15.20 -1.16
CA SER A 108 -4.08 15.64 -0.06
C SER A 108 -3.33 15.64 1.28
N GLU A 109 -3.13 16.84 1.84
CA GLU A 109 -2.60 17.00 3.21
C GLU A 109 -3.39 16.17 4.23
N ARG A 110 -4.73 16.10 4.07
CA ARG A 110 -5.60 15.32 4.96
C ARG A 110 -5.26 13.84 4.92
N ASN A 111 -5.06 13.28 3.73
CA ASN A 111 -4.73 11.88 3.51
C ASN A 111 -3.35 11.57 4.11
N ILE A 112 -2.34 12.37 3.81
CA ILE A 112 -1.00 12.21 4.36
C ILE A 112 -0.99 12.32 5.89
N ARG A 113 -1.76 13.23 6.46
CA ARG A 113 -1.91 13.34 7.91
C ARG A 113 -2.56 12.08 8.51
N PHE A 114 -3.57 11.50 7.82
CA PHE A 114 -4.19 10.25 8.24
C PHE A 114 -3.17 9.11 8.25
N ILE A 115 -2.40 8.91 7.16
CA ILE A 115 -1.34 7.90 7.07
C ILE A 115 -0.35 8.04 8.24
N LYS A 116 0.13 9.25 8.51
CA LYS A 116 1.08 9.53 9.60
C LYS A 116 0.53 9.29 11.01
N THR A 117 -0.79 9.17 11.16
CA THR A 117 -1.46 8.80 12.43
C THR A 117 -1.85 7.34 12.52
N ASP A 118 -1.78 6.59 11.43
CA ASP A 118 -2.03 5.15 11.41
C ASP A 118 -0.86 4.42 12.10
N PHE A 119 -1.18 3.30 12.74
CA PHE A 119 -0.18 2.45 13.41
C PHE A 119 0.90 1.92 12.47
N ILE A 120 0.62 1.79 11.17
CA ILE A 120 1.58 1.33 10.18
C ILE A 120 2.79 2.26 10.09
N TYR A 121 2.57 3.58 10.24
CA TYR A 121 3.59 4.59 10.06
C TYR A 121 4.72 4.54 11.11
N TRP A 122 4.41 4.11 12.32
CA TRP A 122 5.40 3.93 13.38
C TRP A 122 5.90 2.50 13.52
N LYS A 123 5.16 1.54 12.94
CA LYS A 123 5.48 0.11 13.07
C LYS A 123 6.27 -0.46 11.91
N TYR A 124 6.08 0.09 10.71
CA TYR A 124 6.70 -0.37 9.47
C TYR A 124 7.55 0.73 8.86
N ASP A 125 8.48 0.34 8.01
CA ASP A 125 9.36 1.29 7.31
C ASP A 125 8.63 1.87 6.09
N ILE A 126 7.83 2.90 6.37
CA ILE A 126 7.07 3.66 5.38
C ILE A 126 7.26 5.15 5.61
N THR A 127 7.46 5.90 4.52
CA THR A 127 7.43 7.36 4.50
C THR A 127 6.29 7.86 3.66
N ALA A 128 5.65 8.95 4.07
CA ALA A 128 4.50 9.53 3.39
C ALA A 128 4.71 11.04 3.17
N TYR A 129 4.55 11.49 1.92
CA TYR A 129 4.75 12.88 1.52
C TYR A 129 3.53 13.46 0.81
N GLU A 130 3.25 14.73 1.11
CA GLU A 130 2.25 15.50 0.37
C GLU A 130 2.92 16.15 -0.83
N SER A 131 2.41 15.84 -2.01
CA SER A 131 2.80 16.55 -3.24
C SER A 131 1.80 16.30 -4.35
N PHE A 132 1.53 17.35 -5.13
CA PHE A 132 0.82 17.18 -6.40
C PHE A 132 1.79 16.64 -7.45
N ILE A 133 1.40 15.56 -8.13
CA ILE A 133 2.26 14.77 -9.01
C ILE A 133 1.97 15.13 -10.46
N THR A 134 3.03 15.41 -11.22
CA THR A 134 2.97 15.65 -12.67
C THR A 134 4.14 14.99 -13.38
N ALA A 135 4.06 14.85 -14.69
CA ALA A 135 5.15 14.32 -15.50
C ALA A 135 6.45 15.16 -15.35
N GLU A 136 6.31 16.47 -15.14
CA GLU A 136 7.45 17.39 -15.03
C GLU A 136 8.17 17.28 -13.69
N ASN A 137 7.46 16.95 -12.60
CA ASN A 137 8.06 16.97 -11.26
C ASN A 137 8.39 15.58 -10.70
N ILE A 138 7.89 14.50 -11.31
CA ILE A 138 7.96 13.15 -10.74
C ILE A 138 9.40 12.70 -10.43
N ASN A 139 10.34 12.94 -11.34
CA ASN A 139 11.74 12.55 -11.13
C ASN A 139 12.40 13.34 -9.98
N THR A 140 12.05 14.62 -9.85
CA THR A 140 12.52 15.46 -8.74
C THR A 140 11.93 14.98 -7.42
N LEU A 141 10.65 14.61 -7.38
CA LEU A 141 10.00 14.06 -6.20
C LEU A 141 10.67 12.76 -5.77
N ILE A 142 10.85 11.82 -6.69
CA ILE A 142 11.53 10.55 -6.40
C ILE A 142 12.94 10.83 -5.84
N SER A 143 13.74 11.62 -6.53
CA SER A 143 15.13 11.91 -6.15
C SER A 143 15.25 12.63 -4.80
N ASN A 144 14.29 13.49 -4.45
CA ASN A 144 14.29 14.22 -3.18
C ASN A 144 13.92 13.34 -1.97
N TYR A 145 13.10 12.32 -2.19
CA TYR A 145 12.50 11.54 -1.10
C TYR A 145 13.09 10.14 -0.96
N THR A 146 13.75 9.63 -1.99
CA THR A 146 14.47 8.36 -1.91
C THR A 146 15.92 8.52 -2.35
N GLY A 147 16.82 7.95 -1.57
CA GLY A 147 18.22 7.79 -1.99
C GLY A 147 18.46 6.52 -2.81
N CYS A 148 17.40 5.80 -3.16
CA CYS A 148 17.46 4.53 -3.86
C CYS A 148 17.05 4.71 -5.32
N THR A 149 17.88 4.23 -6.23
CA THR A 149 17.61 4.25 -7.68
C THR A 149 17.13 2.90 -8.21
N ASP A 150 17.29 1.84 -7.41
CA ASP A 150 16.84 0.48 -7.75
C ASP A 150 15.73 0.10 -6.77
N ILE A 151 14.52 -0.05 -7.28
CA ILE A 151 13.31 -0.35 -6.51
C ILE A 151 12.64 -1.62 -7.01
N GLY A 152 11.95 -2.32 -6.11
CA GLY A 152 11.28 -3.57 -6.44
C GLY A 152 9.92 -3.38 -7.09
N VAL A 153 9.15 -2.39 -6.65
CA VAL A 153 7.80 -2.10 -7.15
C VAL A 153 7.57 -0.59 -7.26
N LEU A 154 7.09 -0.17 -8.42
CA LEU A 154 6.57 1.16 -8.67
C LEU A 154 5.09 1.05 -9.03
N SER A 155 4.22 1.72 -8.26
CA SER A 155 2.78 1.83 -8.51
C SER A 155 2.42 3.28 -8.79
N VAL A 156 1.70 3.53 -9.88
CA VAL A 156 1.20 4.85 -10.26
C VAL A 156 -0.30 4.75 -10.43
N ASP A 157 -1.05 5.41 -9.55
CA ASP A 157 -2.52 5.39 -9.48
C ASP A 157 -3.02 6.79 -9.07
N ILE A 158 -2.97 7.75 -10.01
CA ILE A 158 -3.18 9.18 -9.74
C ILE A 158 -4.38 9.79 -10.46
N ASP A 159 -5.27 8.94 -10.96
CA ASP A 159 -6.43 9.34 -11.78
C ASP A 159 -6.04 10.16 -13.04
N ASP A 160 -6.48 9.69 -14.19
CA ASP A 160 -6.39 10.36 -15.50
C ASP A 160 -4.97 10.56 -16.09
N ASN A 161 -3.92 10.71 -15.28
CA ASN A 161 -2.57 11.05 -15.74
C ASN A 161 -1.51 9.94 -15.56
N ASP A 162 -1.91 8.74 -15.15
CA ASP A 162 -1.01 7.61 -14.82
C ASP A 162 0.03 7.35 -15.90
N TYR A 163 -0.43 7.22 -17.15
CA TYR A 163 0.44 6.91 -18.27
C TYR A 163 1.53 7.98 -18.47
N TRP A 164 1.17 9.25 -18.46
CA TRP A 164 2.13 10.33 -18.72
C TRP A 164 3.15 10.50 -17.61
N VAL A 165 2.72 10.31 -16.37
CA VAL A 165 3.62 10.33 -15.22
C VAL A 165 4.54 9.12 -15.24
N TRP A 166 3.99 7.92 -15.47
CA TRP A 166 4.79 6.70 -15.59
C TRP A 166 5.83 6.78 -16.70
N GLU A 167 5.45 7.25 -17.91
CA GLU A 167 6.37 7.42 -19.05
C GLU A 167 7.50 8.40 -18.75
N ALA A 168 7.24 9.42 -17.92
CA ALA A 168 8.24 10.43 -17.57
C ALA A 168 9.26 9.95 -16.53
N ILE A 169 9.03 8.82 -15.84
CA ILE A 169 9.91 8.35 -14.75
C ILE A 169 11.22 7.83 -15.32
N THR A 170 12.32 8.44 -14.85
CA THR A 170 13.71 8.06 -15.18
C THR A 170 14.61 8.02 -13.95
N ALA A 171 14.11 8.41 -12.78
CA ALA A 171 14.88 8.51 -11.55
C ALA A 171 15.14 7.15 -10.87
N VAL A 172 14.41 6.12 -11.26
CA VAL A 172 14.51 4.75 -10.72
C VAL A 172 14.52 3.72 -11.87
N ASN A 173 15.06 2.54 -11.58
CA ASN A 173 15.10 1.38 -12.45
C ASN A 173 14.16 0.30 -11.92
#